data_03fdacb73aa5cbc897f0598745a685e4
#
_entry.id   03fdacb73aa5cbc897f0598745a685e4
#
_cell.length_a   1.000
_cell.length_b   1.000
_cell.length_c   1.000
_cell.angle_alpha   90.00
_cell.angle_beta   90.00
_cell.angle_gamma   90.00
#
_symmetry.space_group_name_H-M   'P 1'
#
loop_
_entity.id
_entity.type
_entity.pdbx_description
1 polymer ?
#
loop_
_entity_poly.entity_id
_entity_poly.type
_entity_poly.pdbx_seq_one_letter_code
_entity_poly.pdbx_strand_id
1 'polypeptide(L)'
;PKPLTEIDPAVDPARWGFFVAFSPDGLDWNLRPEPVILDFKNHYGGYNSIFYDSMLGKYVAYMQRRPELHFVTPRYPVNRRFVSRMESADFINWTDPNYRAFGPDEQDEIGQDLFEPEPFQYEEAGYAYINMALWLDIYRDMCGMRLATSRDNLIWHWAGDRQPFIPHGPPGSWDSKMIHPPFMPALVKDDEILIYYSANGTAGMAEGKISQIPRRRDVGLAKLRLDGFISLEAGVSW
;
A
#
# COMPACT_ATOMS: atom_id res chain seq x y z
N PRO A 1 12.78 -28.62 4.34
CA PRO A 1 12.67 -27.22 4.63
C PRO A 1 11.98 -27.08 5.99
N LYS A 2 12.60 -26.37 6.94
CA LYS A 2 11.94 -26.07 8.21
C LYS A 2 10.79 -25.10 7.92
N PRO A 3 9.63 -25.25 8.54
CA PRO A 3 8.55 -24.27 8.39
C PRO A 3 9.03 -22.91 8.86
N LEU A 4 8.61 -21.85 8.18
CA LEU A 4 8.96 -20.45 8.49
C LEU A 4 8.66 -20.03 9.94
N THR A 5 7.82 -20.79 10.64
CA THR A 5 7.47 -20.59 12.06
C THR A 5 8.56 -21.03 13.04
N GLU A 6 9.61 -21.72 12.58
CA GLU A 6 10.73 -22.16 13.44
C GLU A 6 11.97 -21.26 13.36
N ILE A 7 11.93 -20.21 12.59
CA ILE A 7 13.03 -19.22 12.55
C ILE A 7 12.78 -18.26 13.71
N ASP A 8 13.53 -18.41 14.79
CA ASP A 8 13.53 -17.43 15.87
C ASP A 8 14.18 -16.13 15.36
N PRO A 9 13.40 -15.07 15.19
CA PRO A 9 13.89 -13.82 14.65
C PRO A 9 14.91 -13.12 15.56
N ALA A 10 15.00 -13.50 16.83
CA ALA A 10 15.98 -12.96 17.76
C ALA A 10 17.40 -13.49 17.52
N VAL A 11 17.57 -14.54 16.72
CA VAL A 11 18.85 -15.26 16.62
C VAL A 11 19.77 -14.74 15.52
N ASP A 12 19.23 -14.17 14.42
CA ASP A 12 20.06 -13.66 13.34
C ASP A 12 19.38 -12.50 12.56
N PRO A 13 19.64 -11.25 12.96
CA PRO A 13 19.10 -10.08 12.24
C PRO A 13 19.50 -10.01 10.77
N ALA A 14 20.59 -10.67 10.36
CA ALA A 14 21.03 -10.73 8.97
C ALA A 14 20.07 -11.54 8.07
N ARG A 15 19.14 -12.28 8.67
CA ARG A 15 18.12 -13.05 7.96
C ARG A 15 16.77 -12.34 7.85
N TRP A 16 16.66 -11.13 8.36
CA TRP A 16 15.44 -10.35 8.22
C TRP A 16 15.46 -9.62 6.90
N GLY A 17 14.45 -9.86 6.10
CA GLY A 17 14.37 -9.23 4.79
C GLY A 17 13.28 -9.83 3.91
N PHE A 18 13.28 -9.40 2.67
CA PHE A 18 12.37 -9.90 1.65
C PHE A 18 13.07 -11.00 0.86
N PHE A 19 12.41 -12.13 0.78
CA PHE A 19 12.84 -13.29 0.03
C PHE A 19 12.03 -13.39 -1.25
N VAL A 20 12.62 -13.98 -2.28
CA VAL A 20 11.94 -14.22 -3.54
C VAL A 20 11.92 -15.72 -3.87
N ALA A 21 10.85 -16.13 -4.51
CA ALA A 21 10.73 -17.44 -5.10
C ALA A 21 10.39 -17.28 -6.59
N PHE A 22 10.88 -18.19 -7.39
CA PHE A 22 10.63 -18.23 -8.83
C PHE A 22 9.92 -19.52 -9.19
N SER A 23 8.98 -19.44 -10.11
CA SER A 23 8.25 -20.56 -10.65
C SER A 23 8.15 -20.47 -12.17
N PRO A 24 8.37 -21.55 -12.91
CA PRO A 24 8.15 -21.58 -14.35
C PRO A 24 6.67 -21.76 -14.73
N ASP A 25 5.84 -22.23 -13.82
CA ASP A 25 4.44 -22.66 -14.08
C ASP A 25 3.41 -22.11 -13.08
N GLY A 26 3.87 -21.39 -12.03
CA GLY A 26 3.03 -20.89 -10.96
C GLY A 26 2.63 -21.91 -9.89
N LEU A 27 3.06 -23.16 -10.01
CA LEU A 27 2.74 -24.26 -9.11
C LEU A 27 3.95 -24.69 -8.27
N ASP A 28 5.07 -24.93 -8.93
CA ASP A 28 6.32 -25.32 -8.29
C ASP A 28 7.22 -24.10 -8.10
N TRP A 29 7.56 -23.77 -6.84
CA TRP A 29 8.29 -22.58 -6.48
C TRP A 29 9.66 -22.89 -5.91
N ASN A 30 10.69 -22.25 -6.46
CA ASN A 30 12.05 -22.29 -5.95
C ASN A 30 12.34 -21.06 -5.12
N LEU A 31 12.40 -21.22 -3.81
CA LEU A 31 12.74 -20.15 -2.87
C LEU A 31 14.24 -19.89 -2.89
N ARG A 32 14.64 -18.63 -3.06
CA ARG A 32 16.02 -18.21 -2.89
C ARG A 32 16.38 -18.22 -1.38
N PRO A 33 17.52 -18.81 -0.98
CA PRO A 33 17.85 -18.97 0.45
C PRO A 33 18.26 -17.66 1.12
N GLU A 34 18.79 -16.68 0.37
CA GLU A 34 19.15 -15.36 0.90
C GLU A 34 18.11 -14.31 0.58
N PRO A 35 17.89 -13.33 1.49
CA PRO A 35 17.03 -12.20 1.20
C PRO A 35 17.63 -11.32 0.10
N VAL A 36 16.77 -10.78 -0.73
CA VAL A 36 17.16 -9.81 -1.79
C VAL A 36 17.12 -8.37 -1.30
N ILE A 37 16.35 -8.09 -0.25
CA ILE A 37 16.30 -6.80 0.43
C ILE A 37 16.43 -7.07 1.93
N LEU A 38 17.44 -6.49 2.59
CA LEU A 38 17.65 -6.61 4.02
C LEU A 38 16.83 -5.57 4.78
N ASP A 39 16.08 -6.00 5.78
CA ASP A 39 15.17 -5.15 6.54
C ASP A 39 15.78 -4.52 7.79
N PHE A 40 16.72 -5.18 8.44
CA PHE A 40 17.18 -4.82 9.79
C PHE A 40 17.68 -3.38 9.98
N LYS A 41 18.07 -2.69 8.89
CA LYS A 41 18.51 -1.29 8.91
C LYS A 41 17.46 -0.30 8.45
N ASN A 42 16.40 -0.77 7.80
CA ASN A 42 15.48 0.08 7.07
C ASN A 42 14.07 0.12 7.68
N HIS A 43 13.81 -0.73 8.68
CA HIS A 43 12.52 -0.81 9.37
C HIS A 43 11.32 -0.83 8.40
N TYR A 44 11.37 -1.72 7.42
CA TYR A 44 10.27 -1.93 6.51
C TYR A 44 9.05 -2.50 7.24
N GLY A 45 7.88 -1.97 6.90
CA GLY A 45 6.62 -2.56 7.34
C GLY A 45 6.27 -3.80 6.53
N GLY A 46 5.20 -4.47 6.94
CA GLY A 46 4.71 -5.68 6.26
C GLY A 46 3.96 -5.42 4.95
N TYR A 47 3.72 -4.17 4.59
CA TYR A 47 2.88 -3.80 3.44
C TYR A 47 3.72 -3.14 2.37
N ASN A 48 3.91 -3.85 1.27
CA ASN A 48 4.78 -3.44 0.19
C ASN A 48 4.17 -3.87 -1.14
N SER A 49 4.39 -3.08 -2.17
CA SER A 49 3.92 -3.38 -3.52
C SER A 49 5.10 -3.44 -4.49
N ILE A 50 5.10 -4.44 -5.35
CA ILE A 50 6.14 -4.62 -6.38
C ILE A 50 5.45 -4.94 -7.69
N PHE A 51 5.85 -4.26 -8.75
CA PHE A 51 5.39 -4.53 -10.11
C PHE A 51 6.49 -4.32 -11.13
N TYR A 52 6.28 -4.87 -12.32
CA TYR A 52 7.14 -4.59 -13.46
C TYR A 52 6.63 -3.35 -14.18
N ASP A 53 7.47 -2.33 -14.26
CA ASP A 53 7.20 -1.09 -14.96
C ASP A 53 7.66 -1.25 -16.43
N SER A 54 6.72 -1.38 -17.34
CA SER A 54 6.99 -1.62 -18.76
C SER A 54 7.64 -0.41 -19.45
N MET A 55 7.39 0.80 -18.95
CA MET A 55 7.99 2.03 -19.46
C MET A 55 9.46 2.16 -19.08
N LEU A 56 9.82 1.74 -17.86
CA LEU A 56 11.19 1.76 -17.37
C LEU A 56 11.96 0.48 -17.76
N GLY A 57 11.25 -0.59 -18.11
CA GLY A 57 11.84 -1.91 -18.34
C GLY A 57 12.48 -2.51 -17.08
N LYS A 58 11.90 -2.21 -15.90
CA LYS A 58 12.42 -2.62 -14.59
C LYS A 58 11.31 -3.00 -13.64
N TYR A 59 11.67 -3.77 -12.62
CA TYR A 59 10.84 -3.94 -11.45
C TYR A 59 10.96 -2.72 -10.54
N VAL A 60 9.83 -2.27 -10.01
CA VAL A 60 9.74 -1.17 -9.05
C VAL A 60 9.08 -1.68 -7.79
N ALA A 61 9.72 -1.43 -6.65
CA ALA A 61 9.21 -1.77 -5.34
C ALA A 61 8.90 -0.49 -4.55
N TYR A 62 7.71 -0.45 -3.98
CA TYR A 62 7.27 0.54 -3.02
C TYR A 62 7.19 -0.10 -1.65
N MET A 63 8.10 0.30 -0.77
CA MET A 63 8.33 -0.32 0.52
C MET A 63 7.85 0.60 1.63
N GLN A 64 6.88 0.15 2.42
CA GLN A 64 6.48 0.88 3.62
C GLN A 64 7.66 0.98 4.58
N ARG A 65 7.96 2.17 5.05
CA ARG A 65 8.99 2.41 6.07
C ARG A 65 8.40 3.03 7.32
N ARG A 66 8.95 2.61 8.44
CA ARG A 66 8.72 3.22 9.74
C ARG A 66 9.99 3.98 10.12
N PRO A 67 9.95 5.30 10.29
CA PRO A 67 11.13 6.03 10.73
C PRO A 67 11.55 5.53 12.12
N GLU A 68 12.86 5.46 12.35
CA GLU A 68 13.37 5.23 13.70
C GLU A 68 12.90 6.33 14.63
N LEU A 69 12.24 5.92 15.70
CA LEU A 69 11.71 6.84 16.67
C LEU A 69 12.74 7.17 17.73
N HIS A 70 13.40 8.29 17.59
CA HIS A 70 14.13 8.88 18.70
C HIS A 70 13.28 9.83 19.56
N PHE A 71 12.05 10.17 19.13
CA PHE A 71 11.20 11.16 19.80
C PHE A 71 9.72 10.80 19.77
N VAL A 72 9.32 9.72 20.45
CA VAL A 72 7.93 9.52 20.81
C VAL A 72 7.68 10.22 22.13
N THR A 73 7.00 11.34 22.10
CA THR A 73 6.33 11.79 23.32
C THR A 73 4.99 11.06 23.44
N PRO A 74 4.57 10.66 24.66
CA PRO A 74 3.26 10.00 24.85
C PRO A 74 2.07 10.84 24.33
N ARG A 75 2.29 12.10 24.03
CA ARG A 75 1.27 13.06 23.60
C ARG A 75 1.11 13.17 22.09
N TYR A 76 2.12 12.75 21.31
CA TYR A 76 2.10 12.78 19.85
C TYR A 76 2.91 11.60 19.30
N PRO A 77 2.27 10.46 19.03
CA PRO A 77 2.92 9.39 18.30
C PRO A 77 3.07 9.81 16.82
N VAL A 78 3.97 10.75 16.57
CA VAL A 78 4.22 11.23 15.19
C VAL A 78 5.19 10.29 14.49
N ASN A 79 4.86 9.01 14.52
CA ASN A 79 5.55 8.01 13.72
C ASN A 79 4.80 7.82 12.41
N ARG A 80 4.83 8.84 11.57
CA ARG A 80 4.17 8.73 10.28
C ARG A 80 4.98 7.84 9.36
N ARG A 81 4.36 6.77 8.92
CA ARG A 81 4.92 5.90 7.89
C ARG A 81 5.05 6.67 6.59
N PHE A 82 6.02 6.25 5.81
CA PHE A 82 6.19 6.72 4.44
C PHE A 82 6.61 5.56 3.56
N VAL A 83 6.68 5.80 2.28
CA VAL A 83 7.07 4.79 1.30
C VAL A 83 8.38 5.22 0.65
N SER A 84 9.35 4.31 0.64
CA SER A 84 10.53 4.41 -0.22
C SER A 84 10.30 3.66 -1.51
N ARG A 85 11.03 4.05 -2.56
CA ARG A 85 11.00 3.42 -3.86
C ARG A 85 12.37 2.84 -4.20
N MET A 86 12.36 1.65 -4.78
CA MET A 86 13.54 0.92 -5.24
C MET A 86 13.30 0.40 -6.64
N GLU A 87 14.38 0.15 -7.36
CA GLU A 87 14.34 -0.44 -8.70
C GLU A 87 15.24 -1.66 -8.80
N SER A 88 14.87 -2.60 -9.66
CA SER A 88 15.67 -3.76 -10.00
C SER A 88 15.49 -4.15 -11.47
N ALA A 89 16.56 -4.53 -12.13
CA ALA A 89 16.51 -5.07 -13.50
C ALA A 89 16.23 -6.57 -13.53
N ASP A 90 16.49 -7.28 -12.42
CA ASP A 90 16.51 -8.75 -12.38
C ASP A 90 15.69 -9.34 -11.21
N PHE A 91 14.98 -8.48 -10.45
CA PHE A 91 14.22 -8.85 -9.25
C PHE A 91 15.08 -9.35 -8.08
N ILE A 92 16.40 -9.33 -8.22
CA ILE A 92 17.36 -9.82 -7.21
C ILE A 92 18.20 -8.68 -6.64
N ASN A 93 18.75 -7.85 -7.54
CA ASN A 93 19.61 -6.74 -7.17
C ASN A 93 18.78 -5.44 -7.17
N TRP A 94 18.55 -4.89 -6.00
CA TRP A 94 17.73 -3.70 -5.79
C TRP A 94 18.59 -2.47 -5.51
N THR A 95 18.17 -1.32 -6.02
CA THR A 95 18.79 -0.03 -5.68
C THR A 95 18.60 0.29 -4.21
N ASP A 96 19.45 1.17 -3.68
CA ASP A 96 19.30 1.63 -2.30
C ASP A 96 18.01 2.47 -2.16
N PRO A 97 17.18 2.24 -1.12
CA PRO A 97 15.92 2.95 -0.89
C PRO A 97 16.17 4.34 -0.28
N ASN A 98 16.83 5.20 -1.00
CA ASN A 98 17.41 6.41 -0.45
C ASN A 98 16.46 7.55 -0.14
N TYR A 99 15.22 7.50 -0.58
CA TYR A 99 14.37 8.65 -0.40
C TYR A 99 12.91 8.29 -0.14
N ARG A 100 12.24 9.23 0.49
CA ARG A 100 10.80 9.21 0.67
C ARG A 100 10.13 9.51 -0.67
N ALA A 101 9.59 8.47 -1.28
CA ALA A 101 8.87 8.60 -2.55
C ALA A 101 7.46 9.15 -2.34
N PHE A 102 6.81 8.78 -1.23
CA PHE A 102 5.42 9.06 -0.99
C PHE A 102 5.09 8.94 0.51
N GLY A 103 4.15 9.73 1.00
CA GLY A 103 3.71 9.66 2.40
C GLY A 103 2.94 10.90 2.86
N PRO A 104 2.63 10.97 4.15
CA PRO A 104 1.96 12.12 4.75
C PRO A 104 2.78 13.41 4.62
N ASP A 105 2.10 14.52 4.46
CA ASP A 105 2.68 15.86 4.43
C ASP A 105 1.97 16.81 5.44
N GLU A 106 2.19 18.11 5.30
CA GLU A 106 1.62 19.13 6.19
C GLU A 106 0.11 19.34 6.06
N GLN A 107 -0.50 18.84 4.99
CA GLN A 107 -1.95 18.93 4.80
C GLN A 107 -2.70 17.79 5.49
N ASP A 108 -1.99 16.79 6.00
CA ASP A 108 -2.59 15.66 6.68
C ASP A 108 -2.76 15.94 8.17
N GLU A 109 -3.94 15.63 8.70
CA GLU A 109 -4.23 15.78 10.13
C GLU A 109 -3.27 14.94 10.99
N ILE A 110 -3.02 15.41 12.23
CA ILE A 110 -2.29 14.62 13.22
C ILE A 110 -3.05 13.31 13.47
N GLY A 111 -2.33 12.19 13.39
CA GLY A 111 -2.93 10.86 13.53
C GLY A 111 -3.31 10.21 12.20
N GLN A 112 -3.28 10.94 11.11
CA GLN A 112 -3.37 10.36 9.79
C GLN A 112 -2.01 9.82 9.32
N ASP A 113 -2.02 8.62 8.77
CA ASP A 113 -0.81 7.89 8.39
C ASP A 113 -1.03 7.09 7.11
N LEU A 114 0.03 6.91 6.34
CA LEU A 114 0.04 6.00 5.20
C LEU A 114 0.31 4.58 5.70
N PHE A 115 -0.57 3.64 5.38
CA PHE A 115 -0.43 2.28 5.85
C PHE A 115 0.08 1.33 4.76
N GLU A 116 -0.46 1.42 3.56
CA GLU A 116 -0.19 0.48 2.47
C GLU A 116 -0.16 1.21 1.12
N PRO A 117 0.93 1.13 0.35
CA PRO A 117 0.97 1.61 -1.02
C PRO A 117 0.47 0.51 -1.97
N GLU A 118 -0.41 0.86 -2.90
CA GLU A 118 -0.86 -0.04 -3.96
C GLU A 118 -0.76 0.65 -5.34
N PRO A 119 0.46 0.99 -5.76
CA PRO A 119 0.67 1.55 -7.08
C PRO A 119 0.64 0.48 -8.17
N PHE A 120 0.09 0.86 -9.31
CA PHE A 120 0.12 0.05 -10.53
C PHE A 120 0.16 0.95 -11.77
N GLN A 121 0.60 0.38 -12.87
CA GLN A 121 0.60 1.04 -14.17
C GLN A 121 -0.78 0.88 -14.82
N TYR A 122 -1.37 1.99 -15.24
CA TYR A 122 -2.64 2.03 -15.95
C TYR A 122 -2.38 2.37 -17.42
N GLU A 123 -2.44 1.35 -18.25
CA GLU A 123 -2.02 1.44 -19.65
C GLU A 123 -3.03 2.21 -20.52
N GLU A 124 -4.32 2.08 -20.21
CA GLU A 124 -5.42 2.68 -20.98
C GLU A 124 -5.34 4.21 -21.03
N ALA A 125 -4.80 4.85 -20.01
CA ALA A 125 -4.60 6.31 -19.98
C ALA A 125 -3.25 6.76 -20.56
N GLY A 126 -2.65 6.00 -21.46
CA GLY A 126 -1.35 6.33 -22.03
C GLY A 126 -0.23 6.32 -20.99
N TYR A 127 -0.22 5.26 -20.19
CA TYR A 127 0.77 5.02 -19.13
C TYR A 127 0.74 6.03 -17.98
N ALA A 128 -0.40 6.17 -17.36
CA ALA A 128 -0.50 6.79 -16.05
C ALA A 128 -0.21 5.74 -14.94
N TYR A 129 0.25 6.20 -13.80
CA TYR A 129 0.36 5.38 -12.61
C TYR A 129 -0.71 5.78 -11.62
N ILE A 130 -1.40 4.79 -11.09
CA ILE A 130 -2.47 4.95 -10.10
C ILE A 130 -1.99 4.31 -8.80
N ASN A 131 -2.24 4.96 -7.68
CA ASN A 131 -1.97 4.39 -6.36
C ASN A 131 -3.23 4.49 -5.50
N MET A 132 -3.80 3.35 -5.17
CA MET A 132 -4.91 3.22 -4.24
C MET A 132 -4.37 3.06 -2.82
N ALA A 133 -3.78 4.12 -2.28
CA ALA A 133 -3.06 4.09 -1.02
C ALA A 133 -3.99 3.89 0.18
N LEU A 134 -3.71 2.89 1.00
CA LEU A 134 -4.42 2.67 2.26
C LEU A 134 -4.00 3.73 3.27
N TRP A 135 -4.97 4.48 3.75
CA TRP A 135 -4.81 5.56 4.69
C TRP A 135 -5.43 5.21 6.04
N LEU A 136 -4.68 5.40 7.11
CA LEU A 136 -5.11 5.14 8.47
C LEU A 136 -5.36 6.44 9.20
N ASP A 137 -6.50 6.57 9.86
CA ASP A 137 -6.79 7.59 10.85
C ASP A 137 -6.83 6.92 12.24
N ILE A 138 -5.76 7.13 13.01
CA ILE A 138 -5.58 6.48 14.31
C ILE A 138 -6.61 6.97 15.33
N TYR A 139 -6.99 8.26 15.26
CA TYR A 139 -7.91 8.83 16.24
C TYR A 139 -9.37 8.45 15.99
N ARG A 140 -9.74 8.30 14.72
CA ARG A 140 -11.09 7.83 14.35
C ARG A 140 -11.18 6.31 14.29
N ASP A 141 -10.03 5.63 14.44
CA ASP A 141 -9.91 4.18 14.31
C ASP A 141 -10.53 3.67 13.01
N MET A 142 -10.15 4.31 11.90
CA MET A 142 -10.66 4.04 10.57
C MET A 142 -9.51 3.92 9.59
N CYS A 143 -9.68 3.13 8.56
CA CYS A 143 -8.81 3.21 7.40
C CYS A 143 -9.60 3.12 6.10
N GLY A 144 -9.09 3.76 5.07
CA GLY A 144 -9.72 3.82 3.76
C GLY A 144 -8.71 4.09 2.67
N MET A 145 -9.15 3.99 1.43
CA MET A 145 -8.32 4.26 0.28
C MET A 145 -8.35 5.73 -0.10
N ARG A 146 -7.18 6.30 -0.35
CA ARG A 146 -7.01 7.58 -1.05
C ARG A 146 -6.36 7.34 -2.39
N LEU A 147 -6.74 8.12 -3.37
CA LEU A 147 -6.20 8.01 -4.71
C LEU A 147 -5.04 8.99 -4.90
N ALA A 148 -3.94 8.48 -5.43
CA ALA A 148 -2.85 9.31 -5.95
C ALA A 148 -2.48 8.88 -7.35
N THR A 149 -1.91 9.79 -8.12
CA THR A 149 -1.50 9.55 -9.51
C THR A 149 -0.11 10.07 -9.79
N SER A 150 0.53 9.48 -10.78
CA SER A 150 1.83 9.91 -11.28
C SER A 150 1.92 9.73 -12.79
N ARG A 151 2.75 10.55 -13.45
CA ARG A 151 3.08 10.40 -14.87
C ARG A 151 4.46 9.79 -15.10
N ASP A 152 5.30 9.79 -14.09
CA ASP A 152 6.69 9.37 -14.19
C ASP A 152 7.08 8.27 -13.19
N ASN A 153 6.10 7.79 -12.39
CA ASN A 153 6.33 6.83 -11.31
C ASN A 153 7.32 7.32 -10.22
N LEU A 154 7.54 8.63 -10.15
CA LEU A 154 8.44 9.27 -9.19
C LEU A 154 7.72 10.33 -8.36
N ILE A 155 7.00 11.23 -9.03
CA ILE A 155 6.26 12.32 -8.40
C ILE A 155 4.79 11.93 -8.35
N TRP A 156 4.25 11.90 -7.15
CA TRP A 156 2.87 11.52 -6.88
C TRP A 156 2.03 12.71 -6.44
N HIS A 157 0.84 12.80 -6.98
CA HIS A 157 -0.15 13.82 -6.65
C HIS A 157 -1.40 13.19 -6.09
N TRP A 158 -1.85 13.67 -4.93
CA TRP A 158 -3.14 13.26 -4.38
C TRP A 158 -4.28 13.75 -5.27
N ALA A 159 -5.28 12.92 -5.48
CA ALA A 159 -6.49 13.24 -6.23
C ALA A 159 -7.68 13.45 -5.30
N GLY A 160 -8.73 14.15 -5.80
CA GLY A 160 -9.99 14.29 -5.12
C GLY A 160 -9.90 14.97 -3.74
N ASP A 161 -9.06 15.98 -3.59
CA ASP A 161 -8.83 16.70 -2.32
C ASP A 161 -8.56 15.77 -1.14
N ARG A 162 -7.88 14.63 -1.39
CA ARG A 162 -7.57 13.58 -0.40
C ARG A 162 -8.78 12.90 0.22
N GLN A 163 -9.96 13.04 -0.39
CA GLN A 163 -11.15 12.34 0.08
C GLN A 163 -11.01 10.83 -0.10
N PRO A 164 -11.71 10.01 0.69
CA PRO A 164 -11.76 8.58 0.48
C PRO A 164 -12.21 8.26 -0.95
N PHE A 165 -11.43 7.46 -1.66
CA PHE A 165 -11.73 7.03 -3.02
C PHE A 165 -12.94 6.09 -3.07
N ILE A 166 -13.01 5.15 -2.13
CA ILE A 166 -14.22 4.40 -1.82
C ILE A 166 -14.72 4.91 -0.47
N PRO A 167 -15.88 5.58 -0.41
CA PRO A 167 -16.42 6.10 0.85
C PRO A 167 -16.82 4.96 1.77
N HIS A 168 -16.64 5.18 3.08
CA HIS A 168 -17.14 4.24 4.08
C HIS A 168 -18.67 4.19 4.05
N GLY A 169 -19.19 3.00 4.29
CA GLY A 169 -20.62 2.81 4.48
C GLY A 169 -21.16 3.45 5.77
N PRO A 170 -22.47 3.51 5.96
CA PRO A 170 -23.07 4.09 7.14
C PRO A 170 -22.66 3.31 8.40
N PRO A 171 -22.70 3.96 9.60
CA PRO A 171 -22.36 3.30 10.85
C PRO A 171 -23.11 1.97 11.03
N GLY A 172 -22.36 0.91 11.33
CA GLY A 172 -22.89 -0.44 11.51
C GLY A 172 -22.95 -1.28 10.22
N SER A 173 -22.66 -0.72 9.06
CA SER A 173 -22.47 -1.51 7.82
C SER A 173 -21.16 -2.29 7.86
N TRP A 174 -21.05 -3.28 6.99
CA TRP A 174 -19.89 -4.17 6.90
C TRP A 174 -18.60 -3.44 6.49
N ASP A 175 -18.69 -2.27 5.88
CA ASP A 175 -17.64 -1.43 5.34
C ASP A 175 -17.50 -0.06 6.05
N SER A 176 -18.04 0.06 7.26
CA SER A 176 -18.11 1.35 7.96
C SER A 176 -16.83 1.77 8.66
N LYS A 177 -15.82 0.90 8.80
CA LYS A 177 -14.60 1.18 9.58
C LYS A 177 -13.31 1.05 8.80
N MET A 178 -13.15 -0.04 8.10
CA MET A 178 -11.90 -0.36 7.42
C MET A 178 -12.20 -0.78 5.98
N ILE A 179 -11.59 -0.08 5.05
CA ILE A 179 -11.62 -0.41 3.62
C ILE A 179 -10.18 -0.56 3.16
N HIS A 180 -9.80 -1.78 2.79
CA HIS A 180 -8.47 -2.10 2.29
C HIS A 180 -8.46 -2.18 0.77
N PRO A 181 -7.42 -1.65 0.11
CA PRO A 181 -7.23 -1.82 -1.33
C PRO A 181 -7.08 -3.29 -1.69
N PRO A 182 -7.28 -3.63 -2.94
CA PRO A 182 -6.94 -4.96 -3.44
C PRO A 182 -5.42 -5.13 -3.42
N PHE A 183 -4.95 -6.35 -3.15
CA PHE A 183 -3.54 -6.70 -3.30
C PHE A 183 -3.17 -7.00 -4.76
N MET A 184 -3.91 -6.46 -5.69
CA MET A 184 -3.73 -6.63 -7.14
C MET A 184 -4.21 -5.38 -7.86
N PRO A 185 -3.69 -5.10 -9.06
CA PRO A 185 -4.19 -4.02 -9.89
C PRO A 185 -5.70 -4.12 -10.12
N ALA A 186 -6.34 -2.99 -10.34
CA ALA A 186 -7.71 -2.96 -10.82
C ALA A 186 -7.82 -3.70 -12.16
N LEU A 187 -8.88 -4.45 -12.33
CA LEU A 187 -9.12 -5.20 -13.57
C LEU A 187 -9.88 -4.32 -14.55
N VAL A 188 -9.31 -4.14 -15.74
CA VAL A 188 -10.02 -3.51 -16.86
C VAL A 188 -10.74 -4.61 -17.64
N LYS A 189 -12.04 -4.46 -17.80
CA LYS A 189 -12.87 -5.39 -18.55
C LYS A 189 -13.92 -4.61 -19.33
N ASP A 190 -13.88 -4.72 -20.65
CA ASP A 190 -14.72 -3.96 -21.56
C ASP A 190 -14.55 -2.43 -21.28
N ASP A 191 -15.61 -1.72 -20.98
CA ASP A 191 -15.61 -0.29 -20.66
C ASP A 191 -15.65 -0.02 -19.13
N GLU A 192 -15.36 -1.03 -18.31
CA GLU A 192 -15.41 -0.93 -16.86
C GLU A 192 -14.06 -1.24 -16.21
N ILE A 193 -13.80 -0.56 -15.10
CA ILE A 193 -12.72 -0.86 -14.17
C ILE A 193 -13.33 -1.52 -12.94
N LEU A 194 -12.89 -2.72 -12.63
CA LEU A 194 -13.36 -3.52 -11.51
C LEU A 194 -12.34 -3.49 -10.39
N ILE A 195 -12.74 -3.02 -9.21
CA ILE A 195 -11.90 -2.90 -8.02
C ILE A 195 -12.50 -3.77 -6.93
N TYR A 196 -11.86 -4.91 -6.67
CA TYR A 196 -12.21 -5.74 -5.52
C TYR A 196 -11.53 -5.18 -4.29
N TYR A 197 -12.27 -4.95 -3.22
CA TYR A 197 -11.72 -4.45 -1.96
C TYR A 197 -12.21 -5.26 -0.78
N SER A 198 -11.44 -5.33 0.28
CA SER A 198 -11.89 -5.95 1.52
C SER A 198 -12.28 -4.89 2.54
N ALA A 199 -13.29 -5.17 3.33
CA ALA A 199 -13.75 -4.22 4.33
C ALA A 199 -14.18 -4.90 5.63
N ASN A 200 -14.23 -4.09 6.72
CA ASN A 200 -14.64 -4.50 8.03
C ASN A 200 -15.36 -3.35 8.75
N GLY A 201 -16.55 -3.62 9.25
CA GLY A 201 -17.36 -2.62 9.98
C GLY A 201 -17.22 -2.64 11.51
N THR A 202 -16.48 -3.59 12.08
CA THR A 202 -16.56 -3.87 13.52
C THR A 202 -15.27 -3.64 14.30
N ALA A 203 -14.12 -3.60 13.65
CA ALA A 203 -12.84 -3.51 14.35
C ALA A 203 -11.95 -2.44 13.72
N GLY A 204 -11.40 -1.59 14.56
CA GLY A 204 -10.35 -0.66 14.19
C GLY A 204 -8.95 -1.22 14.44
N MET A 205 -7.96 -0.42 14.07
CA MET A 205 -6.53 -0.76 14.22
C MET A 205 -5.93 -0.28 15.55
N ALA A 206 -6.54 0.76 16.17
CA ALA A 206 -5.94 1.47 17.31
C ALA A 206 -6.11 0.74 18.64
N GLU A 207 -7.12 -0.06 18.79
CA GLU A 207 -7.26 -0.87 19.99
C GLU A 207 -6.34 -2.07 19.89
N GLY A 208 -5.16 -2.01 20.49
CA GLY A 208 -4.23 -3.13 20.67
C GLY A 208 -4.83 -4.35 21.42
N LYS A 209 -6.09 -4.28 21.75
CA LYS A 209 -6.96 -5.40 22.03
C LYS A 209 -7.43 -5.95 20.69
N ILE A 210 -6.77 -6.99 20.23
CA ILE A 210 -7.39 -7.94 19.31
C ILE A 210 -8.71 -8.30 19.97
N SER A 211 -9.77 -7.57 19.62
CA SER A 211 -11.07 -7.78 20.20
C SER A 211 -11.44 -9.23 19.93
N GLN A 212 -12.02 -9.89 20.92
CA GLN A 212 -12.56 -11.24 20.80
C GLN A 212 -13.75 -11.32 19.82
N ILE A 213 -14.09 -10.20 19.17
CA ILE A 213 -15.09 -10.13 18.12
C ILE A 213 -14.50 -10.78 16.88
N PRO A 214 -15.15 -11.78 16.28
CA PRO A 214 -14.72 -12.38 15.04
C PRO A 214 -14.52 -11.29 13.98
N ARG A 215 -13.29 -11.12 13.50
CA ARG A 215 -12.97 -10.17 12.42
C ARG A 215 -13.55 -10.72 11.13
N ARG A 216 -14.81 -10.41 10.89
CA ARG A 216 -15.40 -10.71 9.59
C ARG A 216 -14.87 -9.67 8.60
N ARG A 217 -14.12 -10.14 7.63
CA ARG A 217 -13.75 -9.37 6.46
C ARG A 217 -14.66 -9.82 5.34
N ASP A 218 -15.33 -8.89 4.74
CA ASP A 218 -16.13 -9.13 3.55
C ASP A 218 -15.42 -8.51 2.34
N VAL A 219 -15.75 -8.99 1.13
CA VAL A 219 -15.19 -8.49 -0.12
C VAL A 219 -16.26 -7.71 -0.85
N GLY A 220 -15.94 -6.50 -1.25
CA GLY A 220 -16.76 -5.65 -2.09
C GLY A 220 -16.21 -5.55 -3.51
N LEU A 221 -17.08 -5.14 -4.42
CA LEU A 221 -16.72 -4.80 -5.78
C LEU A 221 -17.19 -3.38 -6.08
N ALA A 222 -16.24 -2.50 -6.30
CA ALA A 222 -16.49 -1.18 -6.86
C ALA A 222 -16.28 -1.21 -8.38
N LYS A 223 -17.08 -0.44 -9.10
CA LYS A 223 -17.00 -0.30 -10.55
C LYS A 223 -16.83 1.15 -10.92
N LEU A 224 -15.92 1.41 -11.83
CA LEU A 224 -15.76 2.68 -12.49
C LEU A 224 -15.98 2.48 -14.00
N ARG A 225 -16.37 3.53 -14.69
CA ARG A 225 -16.24 3.55 -16.15
C ARG A 225 -14.75 3.53 -16.51
N LEU A 226 -14.42 3.11 -17.72
CA LEU A 226 -13.06 3.23 -18.24
C LEU A 226 -12.59 4.70 -18.09
N ASP A 227 -11.33 4.90 -17.72
CA ASP A 227 -10.72 6.20 -17.39
C ASP A 227 -11.41 6.98 -16.26
N GLY A 228 -12.16 6.29 -15.41
CA GLY A 228 -12.96 6.90 -14.34
C GLY A 228 -12.22 7.23 -13.04
N PHE A 229 -10.89 7.01 -12.96
CA PHE A 229 -10.13 7.29 -11.74
C PHE A 229 -10.10 8.78 -11.41
N ILE A 230 -9.93 9.64 -12.41
CA ILE A 230 -9.82 11.09 -12.23
C ILE A 230 -10.53 11.79 -13.35
N SER A 231 -11.24 12.87 -13.03
CA SER A 231 -11.81 13.81 -13.99
C SER A 231 -11.31 15.23 -13.68
N LEU A 232 -11.20 16.04 -14.72
CA LEU A 232 -11.03 17.48 -14.58
C LEU A 232 -12.42 18.11 -14.46
N GLU A 233 -12.63 18.90 -13.42
CA GLU A 233 -13.81 19.74 -13.29
C GLU A 233 -13.51 21.09 -13.92
N ALA A 234 -14.31 21.48 -14.91
CA ALA A 234 -14.19 22.81 -15.51
C ALA A 234 -14.67 23.85 -14.49
N GLY A 235 -13.77 24.74 -14.10
CA GLY A 235 -14.12 25.88 -13.25
C GLY A 235 -15.09 26.82 -13.96
N VAL A 236 -16.00 27.42 -13.21
CA VAL A 236 -16.98 28.41 -13.72
C VAL A 236 -16.40 29.82 -13.88
N SER A 237 -15.12 30.02 -13.56
CA SER A 237 -14.48 31.35 -13.73
C SER A 237 -13.40 31.27 -14.81
N TRP A 238 -13.51 32.14 -15.77
CA TRP A 238 -12.51 32.48 -16.81
C TRP A 238 -11.60 33.57 -16.29
#